data_d158c431d29589b9a1404f2f6640f30c
#
_entry.id   d158c431d29589b9a1404f2f6640f30c
#
_cell.length_a   1.000
_cell.length_b   1.000
_cell.length_c   1.000
_cell.angle_alpha   90.00
_cell.angle_beta   90.00
_cell.angle_gamma   90.00
#
_symmetry.space_group_name_H-M   'P 1'
#
loop_
_entity.id
_entity.type
_entity.pdbx_description
1 polymer ?
#
loop_
_entity_poly.entity_id
_entity_poly.type
_entity_poly.pdbx_seq_one_letter_code
_entity_poly.pdbx_strand_id
1 'polypeptide(L)'
;LPAIAQVLLERTPVTEVAVRGSSSEAAGPHPAQLRSLVGEVPTGSIEIVEHGLHFWVSPNERRESGFFFDTRPARRWLKENSEGRRISNLFAHTGSLGVAAAAGGARSVVHVDNKKSPLVVAREHHARNDLPVDDRSFIVGNVYQQLLRARRGSVELDGIILDPPPVVPRKMAPRKPVGQDYPQLASLAAPLLAPRGWLLCFFSRFDRTRAEYESDVLDHAGVPLEVCWRGTSGEDFPAIDPEGELRLTAFVRV
;
A
#
# COMPACT_ATOMS: atom_id res chain seq x y z
N LEU A 1 -6.00 13.86 25.54
CA LEU A 1 -5.33 12.56 25.31
C LEU A 1 -5.51 11.59 26.49
N PRO A 2 -5.30 11.94 27.80
CA PRO A 2 -5.53 11.02 28.91
C PRO A 2 -6.96 10.46 28.95
N ALA A 3 -7.97 11.28 28.71
CA ALA A 3 -9.37 10.83 28.68
C ALA A 3 -9.64 9.81 27.55
N ILE A 4 -8.99 9.96 26.38
CA ILE A 4 -9.10 9.00 25.29
C ILE A 4 -8.42 7.68 25.69
N ALA A 5 -7.25 7.74 26.33
CA ALA A 5 -6.58 6.54 26.81
C ALA A 5 -7.43 5.78 27.82
N GLN A 6 -8.10 6.49 28.75
CA GLN A 6 -9.03 5.91 29.71
C GLN A 6 -10.17 5.16 29.02
N VAL A 7 -10.83 5.79 28.05
CA VAL A 7 -11.93 5.19 27.28
C VAL A 7 -11.47 3.94 26.53
N LEU A 8 -10.27 3.96 25.93
CA LEU A 8 -9.71 2.80 25.23
C LEU A 8 -9.50 1.62 26.19
N LEU A 9 -8.93 1.86 27.37
CA LEU A 9 -8.72 0.83 28.39
C LEU A 9 -10.05 0.24 28.94
N GLU A 10 -11.08 1.07 29.06
CA GLU A 10 -12.38 0.64 29.57
C GLU A 10 -13.24 -0.10 28.53
N ARG A 11 -13.06 0.21 27.23
CA ARG A 11 -13.94 -0.26 26.16
C ARG A 11 -13.31 -1.29 25.23
N THR A 12 -12.01 -1.52 25.33
CA THR A 12 -11.27 -2.45 24.48
C THR A 12 -10.31 -3.31 25.31
N PRO A 13 -9.83 -4.44 24.80
CA PRO A 13 -8.88 -5.30 25.50
C PRO A 13 -7.44 -4.77 25.47
N VAL A 14 -7.20 -3.50 25.10
CA VAL A 14 -5.85 -2.93 25.10
C VAL A 14 -5.37 -2.70 26.53
N THR A 15 -4.11 -2.97 26.79
CA THR A 15 -3.44 -2.76 28.07
C THR A 15 -2.45 -1.60 28.05
N GLU A 16 -2.11 -1.13 26.87
CA GLU A 16 -1.11 -0.10 26.64
C GLU A 16 -1.62 0.93 25.65
N VAL A 17 -1.38 2.21 25.93
CA VAL A 17 -1.75 3.32 25.05
C VAL A 17 -0.56 4.26 24.92
N ALA A 18 -0.12 4.46 23.69
CA ALA A 18 0.92 5.42 23.37
C ALA A 18 0.46 6.44 22.34
N VAL A 19 1.02 7.63 22.36
CA VAL A 19 0.75 8.70 21.41
C VAL A 19 2.00 9.09 20.66
N ARG A 20 1.87 9.34 19.37
CA ARG A 20 2.90 9.95 18.56
C ARG A 20 2.60 11.45 18.42
N GLY A 21 3.56 12.31 18.75
CA GLY A 21 3.43 13.76 18.55
C GLY A 21 3.28 14.11 17.06
N SER A 22 2.57 15.21 16.79
CA SER A 22 2.46 15.71 15.42
C SER A 22 3.81 16.23 14.91
N SER A 23 4.01 16.23 13.60
CA SER A 23 5.25 16.72 12.96
C SER A 23 5.49 18.21 13.19
N SER A 24 4.49 18.98 13.65
CA SER A 24 4.60 20.39 14.01
C SER A 24 5.24 20.62 15.39
N GLU A 25 5.17 19.63 16.29
CA GLU A 25 5.81 19.67 17.61
C GLU A 25 7.23 19.09 17.60
N ALA A 26 7.60 18.37 16.54
CA ALA A 26 8.92 17.77 16.36
C ALA A 26 9.85 18.72 15.58
N ALA A 27 10.17 19.89 16.15
CA ALA A 27 11.21 20.79 15.63
C ALA A 27 12.64 20.27 15.90
N GLY A 28 12.84 18.93 15.90
CA GLY A 28 14.12 18.27 16.17
C GLY A 28 14.50 17.24 15.11
N PRO A 29 15.77 16.82 15.06
CA PRO A 29 16.28 15.87 14.08
C PRO A 29 15.78 14.42 14.24
N HIS A 30 14.96 14.14 15.25
CA HIS A 30 14.41 12.81 15.51
C HIS A 30 12.95 12.72 15.09
N PRO A 31 12.52 11.62 14.45
CA PRO A 31 11.10 11.36 14.23
C PRO A 31 10.39 11.38 15.58
N ALA A 32 9.16 11.91 15.61
CA ALA A 32 8.37 12.00 16.84
C ALA A 32 8.29 10.61 17.50
N GLN A 33 8.98 10.46 18.63
CA GLN A 33 8.97 9.22 19.39
C GLN A 33 7.57 8.97 19.97
N LEU A 34 7.19 7.71 20.06
CA LEU A 34 6.02 7.33 20.83
C LEU A 34 6.24 7.69 22.30
N ARG A 35 5.23 8.30 22.90
CA ARG A 35 5.18 8.59 24.32
C ARG A 35 4.08 7.76 24.95
N SER A 36 4.40 6.97 25.98
CA SER A 36 3.39 6.24 26.72
C SER A 36 2.42 7.20 27.40
N LEU A 37 1.13 6.88 27.33
CA LEU A 37 0.10 7.44 28.19
C LEU A 37 -0.28 6.44 29.29
N VAL A 38 -0.25 5.14 28.98
CA VAL A 38 -0.48 4.02 29.91
C VAL A 38 0.36 2.82 29.45
N GLY A 39 0.96 2.11 30.38
CA GLY A 39 1.83 0.96 30.12
C GLY A 39 3.19 1.34 29.54
N GLU A 40 3.82 0.43 28.86
CA GLU A 40 5.16 0.60 28.27
C GLU A 40 5.06 0.79 26.77
N VAL A 41 5.94 1.63 26.21
CA VAL A 41 6.07 1.76 24.75
C VAL A 41 6.93 0.60 24.25
N PRO A 42 6.48 -0.19 23.29
CA PRO A 42 7.27 -1.27 22.72
C PRO A 42 8.60 -0.76 22.16
N THR A 43 9.69 -1.40 22.56
CA THR A 43 11.05 -1.09 22.07
C THR A 43 11.41 -2.03 20.94
N GLY A 44 11.04 -1.77 19.72
CA GLY A 44 11.37 -2.61 18.57
C GLY A 44 10.16 -2.98 17.73
N SER A 45 10.33 -4.00 16.90
CA SER A 45 9.26 -4.48 16.02
C SER A 45 8.32 -5.41 16.77
N ILE A 46 7.04 -5.26 16.52
CA ILE A 46 5.96 -6.10 17.03
C ILE A 46 5.48 -7.00 15.88
N GLU A 47 5.25 -8.27 16.17
CA GLU A 47 4.59 -9.15 15.24
C GLU A 47 3.08 -8.94 15.31
N ILE A 48 2.46 -8.80 14.15
CA ILE A 48 1.00 -8.83 13.99
C ILE A 48 0.61 -9.95 13.03
N VAL A 49 -0.58 -10.49 13.23
CA VAL A 49 -1.14 -11.53 12.36
C VAL A 49 -2.44 -11.02 11.73
N GLU A 50 -2.50 -11.06 10.40
CA GLU A 50 -3.69 -10.69 9.65
C GLU A 50 -4.01 -11.75 8.59
N HIS A 51 -5.22 -12.31 8.63
CA HIS A 51 -5.65 -13.40 7.72
C HIS A 51 -4.68 -14.62 7.69
N GLY A 52 -4.04 -14.91 8.82
CA GLY A 52 -3.04 -15.98 8.97
C GLY A 52 -1.67 -15.62 8.42
N LEU A 53 -1.43 -14.37 8.02
CA LEU A 53 -0.12 -13.87 7.58
C LEU A 53 0.54 -13.06 8.68
N HIS A 54 1.85 -13.26 8.83
CA HIS A 54 2.68 -12.63 9.84
C HIS A 54 3.40 -11.41 9.28
N PHE A 55 3.33 -10.27 9.98
CA PHE A 55 3.97 -9.03 9.59
C PHE A 55 4.70 -8.39 10.77
N TRP A 56 5.80 -7.70 10.48
CA TRP A 56 6.48 -6.85 11.44
C TRP A 56 6.01 -5.40 11.34
N VAL A 57 5.63 -4.83 12.46
CA VAL A 57 5.37 -3.39 12.60
C VAL A 57 6.38 -2.80 13.57
N SER A 58 6.93 -1.64 13.23
CA SER A 58 7.92 -0.93 14.05
C SER A 58 7.37 0.42 14.49
N PRO A 59 6.53 0.48 15.54
CA PRO A 59 5.85 1.72 15.93
C PRO A 59 6.81 2.83 16.33
N ASN A 60 7.98 2.49 16.88
CA ASN A 60 8.96 3.46 17.38
C ASN A 60 10.09 3.82 16.41
N GLU A 61 10.42 2.94 15.46
CA GLU A 61 11.61 3.11 14.65
C GLU A 61 11.40 3.97 13.42
N ARG A 62 10.15 4.24 13.02
CA ARG A 62 9.81 4.91 11.77
C ARG A 62 8.70 5.95 12.00
N ARG A 63 8.68 6.95 11.14
CA ARG A 63 7.58 7.91 11.08
C ARG A 63 6.23 7.25 10.83
N GLU A 64 6.24 6.10 10.16
CA GLU A 64 5.11 5.23 9.86
C GLU A 64 5.40 3.85 10.47
N SER A 65 4.39 3.15 10.96
CA SER A 65 4.54 1.81 11.57
C SER A 65 5.12 0.76 10.61
N GLY A 66 5.16 1.07 9.33
CA GLY A 66 5.58 0.15 8.28
C GLY A 66 4.45 -0.75 7.78
N PHE A 67 3.23 -0.60 8.30
CA PHE A 67 2.07 -1.39 7.89
C PHE A 67 0.81 -0.50 7.84
N PHE A 68 0.04 -0.61 6.78
CA PHE A 68 -1.19 0.14 6.56
C PHE A 68 -2.39 -0.75 6.86
N PHE A 69 -3.00 -0.56 8.03
CA PHE A 69 -4.12 -1.38 8.48
C PHE A 69 -5.39 -1.18 7.64
N ASP A 70 -5.58 0.02 7.14
CA ASP A 70 -6.70 0.43 6.28
C ASP A 70 -6.71 -0.25 4.90
N THR A 71 -5.60 -0.90 4.50
CA THR A 71 -5.53 -1.67 3.25
C THR A 71 -5.87 -3.16 3.43
N ARG A 72 -6.39 -3.58 4.59
CA ARG A 72 -6.80 -4.96 4.89
C ARG A 72 -7.77 -5.55 3.85
N PRO A 73 -8.81 -4.84 3.40
CA PRO A 73 -9.71 -5.37 2.37
C PRO A 73 -9.00 -5.67 1.04
N ALA A 74 -8.02 -4.84 0.66
CA ALA A 74 -7.21 -5.09 -0.53
C ALA A 74 -6.33 -6.34 -0.38
N ARG A 75 -5.70 -6.56 0.80
CA ARG A 75 -4.92 -7.78 1.05
C ARG A 75 -5.78 -9.03 0.99
N ARG A 76 -6.99 -8.98 1.52
CA ARG A 76 -7.95 -10.09 1.39
C ARG A 76 -8.29 -10.37 -0.07
N TRP A 77 -8.66 -9.32 -0.81
CA TRP A 77 -8.98 -9.44 -2.23
C TRP A 77 -7.80 -10.01 -3.03
N LEU A 78 -6.58 -9.55 -2.77
CA LEU A 78 -5.36 -10.07 -3.42
C LEU A 78 -5.14 -11.55 -3.12
N LYS A 79 -5.32 -11.98 -1.87
CA LYS A 79 -5.21 -13.39 -1.50
C LYS A 79 -6.22 -14.28 -2.24
N GLU A 80 -7.41 -13.76 -2.55
CA GLU A 80 -8.48 -14.47 -3.25
C GLU A 80 -8.33 -14.45 -4.78
N ASN A 81 -7.56 -13.49 -5.35
CA ASN A 81 -7.52 -13.23 -6.80
C ASN A 81 -6.12 -13.37 -7.43
N SER A 82 -5.16 -14.01 -6.75
CA SER A 82 -3.76 -14.06 -7.21
C SER A 82 -3.29 -15.43 -7.70
N GLU A 83 -4.08 -16.48 -7.57
CA GLU A 83 -3.70 -17.85 -7.94
C GLU A 83 -3.14 -17.95 -9.36
N GLY A 84 -1.92 -18.50 -9.48
CA GLY A 84 -1.21 -18.72 -10.75
C GLY A 84 -0.74 -17.46 -11.49
N ARG A 85 -0.93 -16.26 -10.94
CA ARG A 85 -0.71 -14.97 -11.61
C ARG A 85 0.72 -14.45 -11.46
N ARG A 86 1.22 -13.78 -12.51
CA ARG A 86 2.46 -12.96 -12.50
C ARG A 86 2.07 -11.55 -12.08
N ILE A 87 2.52 -11.09 -10.92
CA ILE A 87 2.06 -9.84 -10.31
C ILE A 87 3.22 -8.87 -10.12
N SER A 88 2.98 -7.59 -10.42
CA SER A 88 3.87 -6.49 -10.07
C SER A 88 3.23 -5.63 -8.96
N ASN A 89 3.89 -5.55 -7.81
CA ASN A 89 3.51 -4.68 -6.70
C ASN A 89 4.33 -3.39 -6.76
N LEU A 90 3.73 -2.32 -7.23
CA LEU A 90 4.36 -1.03 -7.48
C LEU A 90 4.09 -0.07 -6.33
N PHE A 91 5.12 0.69 -5.92
CA PHE A 91 5.15 1.47 -4.67
C PHE A 91 5.03 0.54 -3.46
N ALA A 92 5.79 -0.56 -3.50
CA ALA A 92 5.58 -1.73 -2.68
C ALA A 92 5.75 -1.49 -1.17
N HIS A 93 6.48 -0.44 -0.75
CA HIS A 93 6.80 -0.17 0.64
C HIS A 93 7.34 -1.44 1.34
N THR A 94 6.76 -1.86 2.47
CA THR A 94 7.11 -3.09 3.20
C THR A 94 6.48 -4.36 2.63
N GLY A 95 5.88 -4.29 1.45
CA GLY A 95 5.44 -5.43 0.66
C GLY A 95 4.16 -6.12 1.09
N SER A 96 3.41 -5.62 2.08
CA SER A 96 2.26 -6.33 2.66
C SER A 96 1.20 -6.76 1.63
N LEU A 97 0.95 -5.94 0.60
CA LEU A 97 0.04 -6.27 -0.51
C LEU A 97 0.58 -7.42 -1.36
N GLY A 98 1.86 -7.38 -1.71
CA GLY A 98 2.48 -8.45 -2.49
C GLY A 98 2.66 -9.74 -1.70
N VAL A 99 2.87 -9.68 -0.37
CA VAL A 99 2.85 -10.86 0.51
C VAL A 99 1.48 -11.52 0.48
N ALA A 100 0.39 -10.74 0.55
CA ALA A 100 -0.96 -11.28 0.44
C ALA A 100 -1.21 -11.94 -0.92
N ALA A 101 -0.73 -11.32 -2.01
CA ALA A 101 -0.79 -11.90 -3.35
C ALA A 101 0.01 -13.22 -3.46
N ALA A 102 1.24 -13.26 -2.92
CA ALA A 102 2.05 -14.47 -2.91
C ALA A 102 1.41 -15.59 -2.10
N ALA A 103 0.84 -15.27 -0.92
CA ALA A 103 0.08 -16.23 -0.10
C ALA A 103 -1.22 -16.69 -0.76
N GLY A 104 -1.75 -15.91 -1.68
CA GLY A 104 -2.89 -16.28 -2.55
C GLY A 104 -2.50 -17.14 -3.75
N GLY A 105 -1.28 -17.74 -3.77
CA GLY A 105 -0.85 -18.64 -4.82
C GLY A 105 -0.32 -17.96 -6.09
N ALA A 106 0.08 -16.69 -6.02
CA ALA A 106 0.69 -16.03 -7.17
C ALA A 106 1.91 -16.81 -7.68
N ARG A 107 2.00 -16.99 -9.00
CA ARG A 107 3.15 -17.63 -9.65
C ARG A 107 4.45 -16.86 -9.41
N SER A 108 4.36 -15.54 -9.39
CA SER A 108 5.47 -14.65 -9.05
C SER A 108 4.95 -13.29 -8.62
N VAL A 109 5.64 -12.65 -7.67
CA VAL A 109 5.38 -11.28 -7.26
C VAL A 109 6.68 -10.50 -7.34
N VAL A 110 6.68 -9.39 -8.08
CA VAL A 110 7.81 -8.45 -8.16
C VAL A 110 7.44 -7.17 -7.42
N HIS A 111 8.22 -6.83 -6.40
CA HIS A 111 8.07 -5.61 -5.62
C HIS A 111 8.97 -4.51 -6.16
N VAL A 112 8.41 -3.33 -6.40
CA VAL A 112 9.15 -2.15 -6.86
C VAL A 112 8.92 -0.99 -5.89
N ASP A 113 9.99 -0.46 -5.31
CA ASP A 113 9.95 0.75 -4.49
C ASP A 113 11.23 1.57 -4.70
N ASN A 114 11.15 2.89 -4.50
CA ASN A 114 12.31 3.77 -4.64
C ASN A 114 13.25 3.74 -3.43
N LYS A 115 12.85 3.12 -2.32
CA LYS A 115 13.61 3.00 -1.08
C LYS A 115 14.01 1.54 -0.82
N LYS A 116 15.29 1.33 -0.49
CA LYS A 116 15.82 0.00 -0.16
C LYS A 116 15.30 -0.52 1.18
N SER A 117 15.21 0.32 2.21
CA SER A 117 14.89 -0.13 3.57
C SER A 117 13.52 -0.78 3.71
N PRO A 118 12.42 -0.27 3.11
CA PRO A 118 11.14 -0.98 3.14
C PRO A 118 11.18 -2.32 2.40
N LEU A 119 11.92 -2.43 1.29
CA LEU A 119 12.04 -3.69 0.55
C LEU A 119 12.82 -4.77 1.31
N VAL A 120 13.73 -4.39 2.21
CA VAL A 120 14.34 -5.36 3.14
C VAL A 120 13.27 -5.97 4.04
N VAL A 121 12.39 -5.16 4.61
CA VAL A 121 11.26 -5.64 5.43
C VAL A 121 10.28 -6.48 4.58
N ALA A 122 10.04 -6.11 3.32
CA ALA A 122 9.21 -6.92 2.43
C ALA A 122 9.76 -8.35 2.25
N ARG A 123 11.09 -8.49 2.14
CA ARG A 123 11.74 -9.82 2.09
C ARG A 123 11.58 -10.61 3.39
N GLU A 124 11.72 -9.93 4.53
CA GLU A 124 11.51 -10.54 5.85
C GLU A 124 10.06 -11.02 5.99
N HIS A 125 9.08 -10.23 5.52
CA HIS A 125 7.67 -10.64 5.50
C HIS A 125 7.43 -11.88 4.62
N HIS A 126 8.07 -11.98 3.44
CA HIS A 126 8.00 -13.19 2.63
C HIS A 126 8.58 -14.40 3.38
N ALA A 127 9.80 -14.28 3.88
CA ALA A 127 10.48 -15.37 4.61
C ALA A 127 9.68 -15.84 5.83
N ARG A 128 9.05 -14.91 6.55
CA ARG A 128 8.27 -15.24 7.76
C ARG A 128 6.96 -15.97 7.48
N ASN A 129 6.47 -15.85 6.27
CA ASN A 129 5.27 -16.54 5.80
C ASN A 129 5.58 -17.76 4.93
N ASP A 130 6.83 -18.25 4.96
CA ASP A 130 7.29 -19.38 4.13
C ASP A 130 7.04 -19.18 2.63
N LEU A 131 7.06 -17.91 2.19
CA LEU A 131 6.86 -17.53 0.79
C LEU A 131 8.19 -17.41 0.06
N PRO A 132 8.23 -17.62 -1.27
CA PRO A 132 9.46 -17.52 -2.06
C PRO A 132 10.15 -16.17 -1.90
N VAL A 133 11.47 -16.19 -1.71
CA VAL A 133 12.35 -15.02 -1.67
C VAL A 133 13.39 -15.13 -2.78
N ASP A 134 13.15 -14.48 -3.92
CA ASP A 134 14.12 -14.28 -4.99
C ASP A 134 14.58 -12.83 -4.97
N ASP A 135 15.89 -12.58 -4.89
CA ASP A 135 16.47 -11.24 -4.84
C ASP A 135 16.05 -10.36 -6.02
N ARG A 136 15.84 -10.98 -7.18
CA ARG A 136 15.38 -10.28 -8.39
C ARG A 136 13.93 -9.79 -8.31
N SER A 137 13.19 -10.29 -7.34
CA SER A 137 11.80 -9.89 -7.08
C SER A 137 11.66 -8.65 -6.21
N PHE A 138 12.77 -8.06 -5.73
CA PHE A 138 12.77 -6.85 -4.88
C PHE A 138 13.60 -5.75 -5.52
N ILE A 139 12.97 -4.94 -6.35
CA ILE A 139 13.63 -3.95 -7.21
C ILE A 139 13.61 -2.58 -6.56
N VAL A 140 14.79 -2.08 -6.18
CA VAL A 140 14.95 -0.68 -5.77
C VAL A 140 15.01 0.20 -7.02
N GLY A 141 13.99 1.02 -7.25
CA GLY A 141 13.95 1.86 -8.44
C GLY A 141 12.70 2.72 -8.57
N ASN A 142 12.74 3.63 -9.54
CA ASN A 142 11.60 4.47 -9.88
C ASN A 142 10.54 3.66 -10.65
N VAL A 143 9.31 3.65 -10.16
CA VAL A 143 8.19 2.89 -10.74
C VAL A 143 7.94 3.23 -12.20
N TYR A 144 7.93 4.50 -12.57
CA TYR A 144 7.72 4.93 -13.98
C TYR A 144 8.80 4.37 -14.91
N GLN A 145 10.07 4.38 -14.47
CA GLN A 145 11.16 3.81 -15.25
C GLN A 145 11.04 2.27 -15.36
N GLN A 146 10.60 1.60 -14.31
CA GLN A 146 10.38 0.15 -14.35
C GLN A 146 9.22 -0.23 -15.28
N LEU A 147 8.12 0.52 -15.26
CA LEU A 147 7.02 0.34 -16.23
C LEU A 147 7.49 0.55 -17.67
N LEU A 148 8.28 1.59 -17.94
CA LEU A 148 8.85 1.83 -19.28
C LEU A 148 9.80 0.71 -19.71
N ARG A 149 10.61 0.15 -18.80
CA ARG A 149 11.48 -1.00 -19.07
C ARG A 149 10.67 -2.25 -19.37
N ALA A 150 9.63 -2.53 -18.58
CA ALA A 150 8.73 -3.66 -18.79
C ALA A 150 8.06 -3.59 -20.17
N ARG A 151 7.59 -2.41 -20.58
CA ARG A 151 7.02 -2.21 -21.94
C ARG A 151 8.02 -2.49 -23.06
N ARG A 152 9.27 -1.99 -22.95
CA ARG A 152 10.33 -2.27 -23.94
C ARG A 152 10.69 -3.75 -24.01
N GLY A 153 10.62 -4.45 -22.87
CA GLY A 153 10.86 -5.89 -22.78
C GLY A 153 9.65 -6.77 -23.14
N SER A 154 8.55 -6.17 -23.59
CA SER A 154 7.29 -6.87 -23.88
C SER A 154 6.85 -7.80 -22.73
N VAL A 155 7.05 -7.33 -21.47
CA VAL A 155 6.63 -8.07 -20.28
C VAL A 155 5.11 -8.09 -20.22
N GLU A 156 4.54 -9.26 -19.99
CA GLU A 156 3.11 -9.44 -19.81
C GLU A 156 2.84 -9.86 -18.35
N LEU A 157 1.87 -9.20 -17.70
CA LEU A 157 1.51 -9.38 -16.31
C LEU A 157 0.04 -9.77 -16.18
N ASP A 158 -0.26 -10.61 -15.20
CA ASP A 158 -1.62 -11.04 -14.91
C ASP A 158 -2.26 -10.18 -13.80
N GLY A 159 -1.45 -9.42 -13.06
CA GLY A 159 -1.90 -8.48 -12.04
C GLY A 159 -0.90 -7.34 -11.79
N ILE A 160 -1.41 -6.13 -11.59
CA ILE A 160 -0.60 -4.96 -11.23
C ILE A 160 -1.27 -4.26 -10.05
N ILE A 161 -0.51 -4.01 -8.99
CA ILE A 161 -0.92 -3.24 -7.81
C ILE A 161 -0.32 -1.84 -7.94
N LEU A 162 -1.16 -0.81 -7.89
CA LEU A 162 -0.78 0.60 -7.92
C LEU A 162 -1.22 1.28 -6.63
N ASP A 163 -0.29 1.46 -5.69
CA ASP A 163 -0.48 2.20 -4.43
C ASP A 163 0.46 3.41 -4.35
N PRO A 164 0.31 4.39 -5.25
CA PRO A 164 1.20 5.55 -5.28
C PRO A 164 0.99 6.43 -4.05
N PRO A 165 2.08 7.03 -3.49
CA PRO A 165 1.96 7.94 -2.36
C PRO A 165 1.07 9.13 -2.72
N PRO A 166 0.31 9.68 -1.74
CA PRO A 166 -0.49 10.87 -1.98
C PRO A 166 0.38 12.04 -2.43
N VAL A 167 -0.13 12.84 -3.37
CA VAL A 167 0.55 14.07 -3.80
C VAL A 167 0.54 15.06 -2.65
N VAL A 168 1.68 15.30 -2.04
CA VAL A 168 1.85 16.40 -1.10
C VAL A 168 2.18 17.67 -1.90
N PRO A 169 1.34 18.73 -1.88
CA PRO A 169 1.69 19.99 -2.48
C PRO A 169 2.96 20.55 -1.81
N ARG A 170 4.09 20.51 -2.47
CA ARG A 170 5.29 21.22 -1.99
C ARG A 170 5.10 22.70 -2.29
N LYS A 171 4.96 23.51 -1.27
CA LYS A 171 4.80 24.98 -1.35
C LYS A 171 5.93 25.71 -2.10
N MET A 172 7.03 25.06 -2.50
CA MET A 172 8.22 25.70 -3.04
C MET A 172 9.02 24.90 -4.07
N ALA A 173 8.42 24.08 -4.93
CA ALA A 173 9.21 23.45 -5.98
C ALA A 173 8.50 23.41 -7.33
N PRO A 174 9.13 23.88 -8.44
CA PRO A 174 8.58 23.84 -9.80
C PRO A 174 8.69 22.46 -10.47
N ARG A 175 8.86 21.38 -9.69
CA ARG A 175 8.89 20.01 -10.22
C ARG A 175 7.51 19.40 -10.14
N LYS A 176 7.08 18.75 -11.23
CA LYS A 176 5.84 17.98 -11.30
C LYS A 176 5.65 17.17 -10.01
N PRO A 177 4.47 17.22 -9.37
CA PRO A 177 4.22 16.43 -8.18
C PRO A 177 4.45 14.95 -8.50
N VAL A 178 5.36 14.32 -7.76
CA VAL A 178 5.54 12.88 -7.79
C VAL A 178 4.45 12.31 -6.87
N GLY A 179 3.46 11.68 -7.42
CA GLY A 179 2.33 11.15 -6.66
C GLY A 179 1.25 10.61 -7.58
N GLN A 180 0.03 10.52 -7.11
CA GLN A 180 -1.12 9.89 -7.79
C GLN A 180 -1.47 10.53 -9.16
N ASP A 181 -0.56 10.40 -10.13
CA ASP A 181 -0.80 10.73 -11.55
C ASP A 181 -1.38 9.49 -12.24
N TYR A 182 -2.65 9.20 -11.97
CA TYR A 182 -3.32 8.03 -12.52
C TYR A 182 -3.42 8.03 -14.05
N PRO A 183 -3.65 9.16 -14.74
CA PRO A 183 -3.54 9.19 -16.19
C PRO A 183 -2.22 8.62 -16.71
N GLN A 184 -1.08 9.06 -16.16
CA GLN A 184 0.23 8.56 -16.58
C GLN A 184 0.47 7.12 -16.12
N LEU A 185 0.12 6.77 -14.87
CA LEU A 185 0.29 5.42 -14.34
C LEU A 185 -0.53 4.40 -15.12
N ALA A 186 -1.80 4.69 -15.41
CA ALA A 186 -2.67 3.83 -16.20
C ALA A 186 -2.13 3.64 -17.62
N SER A 187 -1.71 4.71 -18.29
CA SER A 187 -1.14 4.64 -19.66
C SER A 187 0.13 3.79 -19.74
N LEU A 188 0.88 3.68 -18.66
CA LEU A 188 2.10 2.86 -18.61
C LEU A 188 1.84 1.43 -18.16
N ALA A 189 0.93 1.23 -17.21
CA ALA A 189 0.70 -0.06 -16.56
C ALA A 189 -0.32 -0.93 -17.30
N ALA A 190 -1.47 -0.36 -17.69
CA ALA A 190 -2.54 -1.15 -18.27
C ALA A 190 -2.17 -1.92 -19.55
N PRO A 191 -1.34 -1.38 -20.48
CA PRO A 191 -0.89 -2.12 -21.65
C PRO A 191 -0.01 -3.34 -21.35
N LEU A 192 0.53 -3.46 -20.12
CA LEU A 192 1.30 -4.63 -19.66
C LEU A 192 0.41 -5.78 -19.20
N LEU A 193 -0.89 -5.54 -19.00
CA LEU A 193 -1.81 -6.61 -18.58
C LEU A 193 -2.06 -7.61 -19.72
N ALA A 194 -1.99 -8.88 -19.37
CA ALA A 194 -2.55 -9.95 -20.18
C ALA A 194 -4.06 -9.83 -20.34
N PRO A 195 -4.70 -10.43 -21.35
CA PRO A 195 -6.15 -10.55 -21.37
C PRO A 195 -6.66 -11.17 -20.06
N ARG A 196 -7.72 -10.60 -19.47
CA ARG A 196 -8.25 -10.94 -18.15
C ARG A 196 -7.28 -10.67 -16.96
N GLY A 197 -6.18 -9.98 -17.19
CA GLY A 197 -5.32 -9.43 -16.14
C GLY A 197 -6.00 -8.27 -15.44
N TRP A 198 -5.63 -8.01 -14.17
CA TRP A 198 -6.23 -6.96 -13.37
C TRP A 198 -5.25 -5.86 -12.95
N LEU A 199 -5.78 -4.65 -12.79
CA LEU A 199 -5.11 -3.46 -12.24
C LEU A 199 -5.82 -3.05 -10.95
N LEU A 200 -5.17 -3.17 -9.79
CA LEU A 200 -5.71 -2.74 -8.50
C LEU A 200 -5.13 -1.36 -8.14
N CYS A 201 -5.99 -0.37 -7.99
CA CYS A 201 -5.65 1.03 -7.72
C CYS A 201 -6.11 1.49 -6.35
N PHE A 202 -5.27 2.29 -5.68
CA PHE A 202 -5.49 2.87 -4.35
C PHE A 202 -5.63 4.39 -4.45
N PHE A 203 -6.81 4.92 -4.14
CA PHE A 203 -7.12 6.35 -4.20
C PHE A 203 -7.20 6.93 -2.80
N SER A 204 -6.15 7.59 -2.35
CA SER A 204 -6.02 8.16 -0.99
C SER A 204 -6.10 9.69 -0.94
N ARG A 205 -6.51 10.36 -2.00
CA ARG A 205 -6.75 11.80 -2.01
C ARG A 205 -8.21 12.10 -1.72
N PHE A 206 -8.46 13.16 -0.94
CA PHE A 206 -9.79 13.56 -0.49
C PHE A 206 -10.42 14.68 -1.32
N ASP A 207 -9.69 15.23 -2.29
CA ASP A 207 -10.13 16.31 -3.17
C ASP A 207 -10.73 15.84 -4.50
N ARG A 208 -10.92 14.52 -4.66
CA ARG A 208 -11.49 13.90 -5.85
C ARG A 208 -12.38 12.72 -5.49
N THR A 209 -13.44 12.54 -6.26
CA THR A 209 -14.35 11.41 -6.11
C THR A 209 -13.79 10.11 -6.68
N ARG A 210 -14.36 8.96 -6.30
CA ARG A 210 -14.02 7.67 -6.91
C ARG A 210 -14.26 7.69 -8.42
N ALA A 211 -15.38 8.27 -8.86
CA ALA A 211 -15.74 8.31 -10.27
C ALA A 211 -14.71 9.05 -11.12
N GLU A 212 -14.18 10.17 -10.63
CA GLU A 212 -13.12 10.92 -11.32
C GLU A 212 -11.82 10.12 -11.45
N TYR A 213 -11.45 9.35 -10.41
CA TYR A 213 -10.28 8.46 -10.47
C TYR A 213 -10.48 7.29 -11.43
N GLU A 214 -11.66 6.67 -11.39
CA GLU A 214 -11.99 5.58 -12.30
C GLU A 214 -12.00 6.07 -13.76
N SER A 215 -12.54 7.26 -14.03
CA SER A 215 -12.45 7.89 -15.36
C SER A 215 -11.01 8.12 -15.79
N ASP A 216 -10.17 8.70 -14.92
CA ASP A 216 -8.74 8.89 -15.22
C ASP A 216 -8.04 7.58 -15.64
N VAL A 217 -8.36 6.47 -14.96
CA VAL A 217 -7.76 5.16 -15.31
C VAL A 217 -8.31 4.65 -16.64
N LEU A 218 -9.64 4.65 -16.81
CA LEU A 218 -10.30 4.12 -18.00
C LEU A 218 -9.93 4.90 -19.27
N ASP A 219 -9.93 6.23 -19.19
CA ASP A 219 -9.67 7.12 -20.33
C ASP A 219 -8.21 7.07 -20.80
N HIS A 220 -7.29 6.71 -19.90
CA HIS A 220 -5.84 6.73 -20.21
C HIS A 220 -5.20 5.34 -20.27
N ALA A 221 -5.93 4.26 -20.01
CA ALA A 221 -5.37 2.90 -19.99
C ALA A 221 -4.75 2.47 -21.34
N GLY A 222 -5.28 2.97 -22.46
CA GLY A 222 -4.83 2.59 -23.80
C GLY A 222 -5.17 1.15 -24.20
N VAL A 223 -5.89 0.43 -23.34
CA VAL A 223 -6.50 -0.91 -23.56
C VAL A 223 -7.88 -0.91 -22.90
N PRO A 224 -8.83 -1.73 -23.40
CA PRO A 224 -10.15 -1.78 -22.77
C PRO A 224 -10.06 -2.37 -21.36
N LEU A 225 -10.65 -1.65 -20.40
CA LEU A 225 -10.75 -2.05 -19.00
C LEU A 225 -12.19 -1.94 -18.52
N GLU A 226 -12.57 -2.85 -17.62
CA GLU A 226 -13.84 -2.79 -16.90
C GLU A 226 -13.60 -2.88 -15.40
N VAL A 227 -14.41 -2.17 -14.60
CA VAL A 227 -14.36 -2.28 -13.15
C VAL A 227 -14.88 -3.65 -12.72
N CYS A 228 -14.07 -4.42 -12.00
CA CYS A 228 -14.45 -5.75 -11.52
C CYS A 228 -14.64 -5.82 -9.99
N TRP A 229 -14.08 -4.86 -9.24
CA TRP A 229 -14.24 -4.80 -7.79
C TRP A 229 -14.04 -3.38 -7.27
N ARG A 230 -14.78 -3.06 -6.19
CA ARG A 230 -14.63 -1.82 -5.41
C ARG A 230 -14.57 -2.14 -3.94
N GLY A 231 -13.65 -1.50 -3.22
CA GLY A 231 -13.50 -1.61 -1.78
C GLY A 231 -13.19 -0.27 -1.13
N THR A 232 -13.14 -0.30 0.20
CA THR A 232 -12.79 0.83 1.06
C THR A 232 -11.81 0.38 2.15
N SER A 233 -11.51 1.24 3.12
CA SER A 233 -10.65 0.91 4.27
C SER A 233 -11.22 -0.17 5.22
N GLY A 234 -12.51 -0.46 5.14
CA GLY A 234 -13.19 -1.44 5.98
C GLY A 234 -13.88 -0.81 7.21
N GLU A 235 -14.69 -1.62 7.90
CA GLU A 235 -15.56 -1.15 8.99
C GLU A 235 -14.81 -0.61 10.21
N ASP A 236 -13.58 -1.08 10.45
CA ASP A 236 -12.71 -0.63 11.53
C ASP A 236 -12.00 0.72 11.24
N PHE A 237 -12.20 1.28 10.04
CA PHE A 237 -11.75 2.61 9.64
C PHE A 237 -12.92 3.44 9.10
N PRO A 238 -13.95 3.71 9.93
CA PRO A 238 -15.10 4.45 9.46
C PRO A 238 -14.71 5.88 9.09
N ALA A 239 -15.01 6.27 7.87
CA ALA A 239 -14.84 7.66 7.45
C ALA A 239 -15.94 8.54 8.06
N ILE A 240 -15.56 9.68 8.64
CA ILE A 240 -16.50 10.71 9.09
C ILE A 240 -17.17 11.35 7.86
N ASP A 241 -16.41 11.50 6.79
CA ASP A 241 -16.85 11.97 5.48
C ASP A 241 -16.63 10.83 4.46
N PRO A 242 -17.65 10.39 3.71
CA PRO A 242 -17.49 9.36 2.67
C PRO A 242 -16.42 9.70 1.62
N GLU A 243 -16.16 10.98 1.36
CA GLU A 243 -15.06 11.42 0.49
C GLU A 243 -13.68 11.32 1.15
N GLY A 244 -13.62 11.20 2.46
CA GLY A 244 -12.39 11.03 3.26
C GLY A 244 -11.92 9.57 3.39
N GLU A 245 -12.59 8.62 2.74
CA GLU A 245 -12.28 7.21 2.83
C GLU A 245 -11.24 6.77 1.77
N LEU A 246 -10.37 5.83 2.13
CA LEU A 246 -9.54 5.13 1.16
C LEU A 246 -10.43 4.37 0.17
N ARG A 247 -10.28 4.64 -1.11
CA ARG A 247 -11.05 4.02 -2.19
C ARG A 247 -10.17 3.08 -2.99
N LEU A 248 -10.63 1.86 -3.12
CA LEU A 248 -9.95 0.78 -3.82
C LEU A 248 -10.79 0.40 -5.04
N THR A 249 -10.16 0.28 -6.20
CA THR A 249 -10.85 -0.20 -7.41
C THR A 249 -9.93 -1.15 -8.17
N ALA A 250 -10.44 -2.33 -8.49
CA ALA A 250 -9.80 -3.25 -9.42
C ALA A 250 -10.49 -3.18 -10.78
N PHE A 251 -9.67 -3.08 -11.83
CA PHE A 251 -10.07 -3.10 -13.22
C PHE A 251 -9.57 -4.38 -13.86
N VAL A 252 -10.36 -5.00 -14.73
CA VAL A 252 -9.96 -6.15 -15.53
C VAL A 252 -9.83 -5.77 -16.98
N ARG A 253 -8.79 -6.29 -17.67
CA ARG A 253 -8.64 -6.12 -19.12
C ARG A 253 -9.60 -7.07 -19.84
N VAL A 254 -10.50 -6.53 -20.64
CA VAL A 254 -11.48 -7.25 -21.48
C VAL A 254 -10.95 -7.45 -22.90
#